data_087eb75d215daf6ab2032676aed9adb2
#
_entry.id   087eb75d215daf6ab2032676aed9adb2
#
_cell.length_a   1.000
_cell.length_b   1.000
_cell.length_c   1.000
_cell.angle_alpha   90.00
_cell.angle_beta   90.00
_cell.angle_gamma   90.00
#
_symmetry.space_group_name_H-M   'P 1'
#
loop_
_entity.id
_entity.type
_entity.pdbx_description
1 polymer ?
#
loop_
_entity_poly.entity_id
_entity_poly.type
_entity_poly.pdbx_seq_one_letter_code
_entity_poly.pdbx_strand_id
1 'polypeptide(L)'
;MTTEHLLWIGGLEKAGNGELIPVENPATGEIVAHCHSASKEDVVSAVELAHDTYKSGVWSRAPRHVRAEVLERATSLFETHLAALIDIEVTQTGRAVREMNAQVPSLVKWFRYYAALLRTEERSVLPTVGKLHNFLDRRPLGVVVQITPFNHPLLIAVKKLAPALAAGNSVLLKPSELTPITSLMLGKIMKEAGLPDGVLSVLPGYGATTGKALVEHPLVKKVDITGGTAAGRTIGEIVGRNLAKYTAELGGKAPLVVFKDANLDAAVNGIAFGAFIASGQTCVAATRIIVHESIYSEVLQKLTTRATSIERRMGSPKNPECMMGPLISERQLKNVEELVDEACLYHERIVQTGGNRLEGRSELDDTDFSKGYYFPPTILAYNKPTDRSILKARIWREEAFGPVVVVVGFSTEEEVIELANDSEFGLGAAIWTRDLAQAFRVSEQIDAGIVWVNTHHRNDPSSPWGGAKSSSGVGSENGIDAYHAYTTTKSTIINYASAEEMAAEDWFKEGARSVRYG
;
A
#
# COMPACT_ATOMS: atom_id res chain seq x y z
N MET A 1 27.14 12.81 15.74
CA MET A 1 27.39 11.59 14.95
C MET A 1 26.04 11.10 14.47
N THR A 2 25.87 10.86 13.19
CA THR A 2 24.66 10.27 12.62
C THR A 2 24.55 8.81 13.07
N THR A 3 23.35 8.35 13.40
CA THR A 3 23.10 6.97 13.83
C THR A 3 23.26 6.02 12.64
N GLU A 4 23.93 4.87 12.85
CA GLU A 4 23.97 3.79 11.86
C GLU A 4 22.98 2.69 12.20
N HIS A 5 22.24 2.20 11.21
CA HIS A 5 21.31 1.09 11.31
C HIS A 5 21.78 -0.08 10.46
N LEU A 6 21.86 -1.25 11.10
CA LEU A 6 22.30 -2.50 10.48
C LEU A 6 21.13 -3.23 9.80
N LEU A 7 21.43 -4.19 8.93
CA LEU A 7 20.45 -5.14 8.42
C LEU A 7 19.86 -5.97 9.56
N TRP A 8 18.63 -6.43 9.39
CA TRP A 8 18.01 -7.40 10.28
C TRP A 8 17.95 -8.76 9.58
N ILE A 9 18.80 -9.70 9.96
CA ILE A 9 18.88 -11.03 9.35
C ILE A 9 18.94 -12.10 10.42
N GLY A 10 18.04 -13.07 10.35
CA GLY A 10 18.04 -14.21 11.27
C GLY A 10 17.79 -13.85 12.73
N GLY A 11 17.05 -12.77 12.98
CA GLY A 11 16.77 -12.29 14.33
C GLY A 11 17.92 -11.50 14.96
N LEU A 12 18.93 -11.10 14.19
CA LEU A 12 20.10 -10.36 14.64
C LEU A 12 20.38 -9.16 13.74
N GLU A 13 20.98 -8.12 14.32
CA GLU A 13 21.57 -7.02 13.58
C GLU A 13 22.89 -7.46 12.95
N LYS A 14 23.05 -7.23 11.65
CA LYS A 14 24.27 -7.56 10.88
C LYS A 14 24.66 -6.39 9.99
N ALA A 15 25.96 -6.11 9.93
CA ALA A 15 26.47 -5.19 8.91
C ALA A 15 26.19 -5.75 7.51
N GLY A 16 25.69 -4.90 6.62
CA GLY A 16 25.54 -5.24 5.21
C GLY A 16 26.82 -4.93 4.43
N ASN A 17 27.04 -5.66 3.36
CA ASN A 17 28.20 -5.49 2.47
C ASN A 17 27.94 -4.56 1.29
N GLY A 18 26.75 -3.97 1.19
CA GLY A 18 26.40 -2.97 0.18
C GLY A 18 26.76 -1.55 0.61
N GLU A 19 26.41 -0.58 -0.23
CA GLU A 19 26.65 0.85 0.04
C GLU A 19 25.84 1.32 1.26
N LEU A 20 26.39 2.27 2.03
CA LEU A 20 25.62 2.95 3.07
C LEU A 20 24.57 3.86 2.43
N ILE A 21 23.33 3.73 2.87
CA ILE A 21 22.19 4.51 2.43
C ILE A 21 22.02 5.70 3.37
N PRO A 22 22.16 6.94 2.90
CA PRO A 22 21.81 8.11 3.70
C PRO A 22 20.29 8.20 3.84
N VAL A 23 19.80 8.37 5.06
CA VAL A 23 18.39 8.67 5.34
C VAL A 23 18.27 10.15 5.64
N GLU A 24 17.52 10.82 4.80
CA GLU A 24 17.34 12.26 4.85
C GLU A 24 16.04 12.63 5.57
N ASN A 25 16.05 13.74 6.30
CA ASN A 25 14.83 14.37 6.77
C ASN A 25 14.29 15.31 5.68
N PRO A 26 13.15 15.02 5.06
CA PRO A 26 12.63 15.84 3.96
C PRO A 26 12.28 17.29 4.34
N ALA A 27 12.12 17.56 5.64
CA ALA A 27 11.79 18.88 6.14
C ALA A 27 13.01 19.81 6.24
N THR A 28 14.22 19.24 6.30
CA THR A 28 15.46 20.03 6.51
C THR A 28 16.55 19.74 5.49
N GLY A 29 16.41 18.68 4.67
CA GLY A 29 17.45 18.21 3.76
C GLY A 29 18.67 17.59 4.48
N GLU A 30 18.62 17.42 5.80
CA GLU A 30 19.73 16.90 6.58
C GLU A 30 19.72 15.38 6.62
N ILE A 31 20.91 14.77 6.55
CA ILE A 31 21.06 13.33 6.78
C ILE A 31 20.95 13.04 8.28
N VAL A 32 19.93 12.32 8.68
CA VAL A 32 19.63 11.99 10.08
C VAL A 32 20.18 10.63 10.50
N ALA A 33 20.38 9.72 9.56
CA ALA A 33 20.92 8.39 9.81
C ALA A 33 21.58 7.81 8.54
N HIS A 34 22.35 6.74 8.72
CA HIS A 34 22.80 5.87 7.64
C HIS A 34 22.30 4.45 7.89
N CYS A 35 21.83 3.78 6.84
CA CYS A 35 21.45 2.38 6.89
C CYS A 35 22.41 1.54 6.03
N HIS A 36 22.85 0.41 6.54
CA HIS A 36 23.53 -0.58 5.73
C HIS A 36 22.59 -1.11 4.66
N SER A 37 23.08 -1.27 3.43
CA SER A 37 22.35 -1.96 2.38
C SER A 37 22.82 -3.40 2.23
N ALA A 38 21.88 -4.29 1.84
CA ALA A 38 22.20 -5.67 1.57
C ALA A 38 22.85 -5.81 0.19
N SER A 39 24.04 -6.41 0.12
CA SER A 39 24.68 -6.86 -1.12
C SER A 39 23.94 -8.06 -1.72
N LYS A 40 24.36 -8.48 -2.91
CA LYS A 40 23.82 -9.70 -3.52
C LYS A 40 24.10 -10.95 -2.67
N GLU A 41 25.27 -11.03 -2.07
CA GLU A 41 25.70 -12.11 -1.18
C GLU A 41 24.89 -12.12 0.11
N ASP A 42 24.61 -10.96 0.70
CA ASP A 42 23.73 -10.83 1.86
C ASP A 42 22.31 -11.32 1.51
N VAL A 43 21.80 -10.97 0.33
CA VAL A 43 20.49 -11.43 -0.14
C VAL A 43 20.46 -12.95 -0.29
N VAL A 44 21.47 -13.56 -0.94
CA VAL A 44 21.53 -15.02 -1.09
C VAL A 44 21.52 -15.70 0.28
N SER A 45 22.37 -15.26 1.20
CA SER A 45 22.43 -15.81 2.56
C SER A 45 21.12 -15.66 3.34
N ALA A 46 20.44 -14.52 3.19
CA ALA A 46 19.14 -14.27 3.84
C ALA A 46 18.02 -15.14 3.26
N VAL A 47 18.01 -15.35 1.92
CA VAL A 47 17.02 -16.21 1.25
C VAL A 47 17.22 -17.68 1.64
N GLU A 48 18.47 -18.16 1.66
CA GLU A 48 18.80 -19.53 2.06
C GLU A 48 18.41 -19.77 3.54
N LEU A 49 18.75 -18.86 4.43
CA LEU A 49 18.34 -18.92 5.85
C LEU A 49 16.80 -18.97 5.98
N ALA A 50 16.09 -18.12 5.26
CA ALA A 50 14.61 -18.08 5.26
C ALA A 50 14.03 -19.40 4.73
N HIS A 51 14.65 -20.00 3.71
CA HIS A 51 14.25 -21.29 3.16
C HIS A 51 14.46 -22.43 4.14
N ASP A 52 15.63 -22.50 4.79
CA ASP A 52 15.96 -23.53 5.76
C ASP A 52 15.04 -23.41 7.00
N THR A 53 14.78 -22.19 7.45
CA THR A 53 13.81 -21.91 8.53
C THR A 53 12.41 -22.39 8.15
N TYR A 54 11.96 -22.12 6.92
CA TYR A 54 10.69 -22.64 6.42
C TYR A 54 10.67 -24.17 6.40
N LYS A 55 11.72 -24.82 5.90
CA LYS A 55 11.84 -26.29 5.80
C LYS A 55 11.89 -26.96 7.18
N SER A 56 12.51 -26.34 8.16
CA SER A 56 12.56 -26.85 9.55
C SER A 56 11.17 -27.04 10.14
N GLY A 57 10.22 -26.20 9.73
CA GLY A 57 8.84 -26.24 10.21
C GLY A 57 8.59 -25.47 11.51
N VAL A 58 9.62 -24.82 12.06
CA VAL A 58 9.50 -24.08 13.34
C VAL A 58 8.36 -23.06 13.31
N TRP A 59 8.09 -22.47 12.15
CA TRP A 59 6.98 -21.54 11.93
C TRP A 59 5.95 -22.08 10.92
N SER A 60 6.40 -22.63 9.80
CA SER A 60 5.53 -23.11 8.71
C SER A 60 4.59 -24.24 9.13
N ARG A 61 4.97 -25.04 10.12
CA ARG A 61 4.17 -26.10 10.72
C ARG A 61 3.72 -25.81 12.16
N ALA A 62 4.01 -24.62 12.68
CA ALA A 62 3.54 -24.21 14.00
C ALA A 62 2.00 -24.24 14.04
N PRO A 63 1.41 -24.68 15.15
CA PRO A 63 -0.04 -24.63 15.32
C PRO A 63 -0.59 -23.23 15.13
N ARG A 64 -1.81 -23.11 14.58
CA ARG A 64 -2.44 -21.81 14.29
C ARG A 64 -2.52 -20.91 15.51
N HIS A 65 -2.87 -21.45 16.68
CA HIS A 65 -2.94 -20.66 17.92
C HIS A 65 -1.59 -20.06 18.31
N VAL A 66 -0.47 -20.78 18.12
CA VAL A 66 0.88 -20.27 18.39
C VAL A 66 1.21 -19.07 17.50
N ARG A 67 0.88 -19.17 16.21
CA ARG A 67 1.06 -18.03 15.29
C ARG A 67 0.17 -16.84 15.66
N ALA A 68 -1.09 -17.12 16.06
CA ALA A 68 -2.01 -16.08 16.52
C ALA A 68 -1.48 -15.35 17.77
N GLU A 69 -0.96 -16.09 18.75
CA GLU A 69 -0.38 -15.52 19.97
C GLU A 69 0.82 -14.62 19.71
N VAL A 70 1.68 -14.96 18.75
CA VAL A 70 2.80 -14.08 18.34
C VAL A 70 2.27 -12.76 17.76
N LEU A 71 1.26 -12.82 16.88
CA LEU A 71 0.63 -11.62 16.31
C LEU A 71 -0.07 -10.78 17.40
N GLU A 72 -0.71 -11.40 18.36
CA GLU A 72 -1.34 -10.70 19.51
C GLU A 72 -0.28 -10.04 20.39
N ARG A 73 0.82 -10.72 20.74
CA ARG A 73 1.92 -10.11 21.50
C ARG A 73 2.57 -8.94 20.77
N ALA A 74 2.68 -9.02 19.43
CA ALA A 74 3.17 -7.90 18.62
C ALA A 74 2.31 -6.65 18.81
N THR A 75 0.99 -6.76 19.03
CA THR A 75 0.13 -5.58 19.26
C THR A 75 0.50 -4.81 20.53
N SER A 76 0.75 -5.52 21.64
CA SER A 76 1.12 -4.89 22.92
C SER A 76 2.52 -4.27 22.83
N LEU A 77 3.45 -4.92 22.13
CA LEU A 77 4.79 -4.37 21.91
C LEU A 77 4.77 -3.14 21.01
N PHE A 78 3.88 -3.08 20.02
CA PHE A 78 3.66 -1.84 19.25
C PHE A 78 3.28 -0.66 20.14
N GLU A 79 2.40 -0.87 21.11
CA GLU A 79 2.00 0.16 22.07
C GLU A 79 3.19 0.64 22.92
N THR A 80 4.09 -0.27 23.31
CA THR A 80 5.31 0.07 24.05
C THR A 80 6.28 0.91 23.24
N HIS A 81 6.42 0.63 21.93
CA HIS A 81 7.35 1.33 21.03
C HIS A 81 6.72 2.52 20.30
N LEU A 82 5.45 2.85 20.59
CA LEU A 82 4.63 3.78 19.81
C LEU A 82 5.28 5.16 19.62
N ALA A 83 5.79 5.75 20.68
CA ALA A 83 6.39 7.09 20.62
C ALA A 83 7.63 7.12 19.71
N ALA A 84 8.49 6.09 19.79
CA ALA A 84 9.68 5.98 18.95
C ALA A 84 9.31 5.73 17.48
N LEU A 85 8.31 4.88 17.21
CA LEU A 85 7.81 4.62 15.87
C LEU A 85 7.25 5.89 15.21
N ILE A 86 6.47 6.67 15.96
CA ILE A 86 5.90 7.95 15.48
C ILE A 86 7.02 8.95 15.17
N ASP A 87 7.98 9.14 16.09
CA ASP A 87 9.06 10.11 15.89
C ASP A 87 9.91 9.79 14.65
N ILE A 88 10.23 8.51 14.45
CA ILE A 88 10.99 8.06 13.28
C ILE A 88 10.15 8.16 11.99
N GLU A 89 8.87 7.78 11.99
CA GLU A 89 7.99 7.95 10.82
C GLU A 89 7.92 9.42 10.40
N VAL A 90 7.71 10.34 11.35
CA VAL A 90 7.72 11.78 11.09
C VAL A 90 9.05 12.23 10.51
N THR A 91 10.16 11.79 11.10
CA THR A 91 11.51 12.24 10.72
C THR A 91 11.92 11.75 9.34
N GLN A 92 11.70 10.46 9.01
CA GLN A 92 12.13 9.88 7.73
C GLN A 92 11.16 10.14 6.58
N THR A 93 9.88 10.43 6.85
CA THR A 93 8.87 10.65 5.79
C THR A 93 8.53 12.11 5.58
N GLY A 94 8.78 12.98 6.55
CA GLY A 94 8.31 14.36 6.55
C GLY A 94 6.82 14.53 6.82
N ARG A 95 6.09 13.45 7.14
CA ARG A 95 4.65 13.51 7.42
C ARG A 95 4.37 14.17 8.77
N ALA A 96 3.31 14.96 8.84
CA ALA A 96 2.93 15.68 10.05
C ALA A 96 2.68 14.72 11.23
N VAL A 97 3.19 15.05 12.41
CA VAL A 97 3.03 14.25 13.63
C VAL A 97 1.58 13.98 13.98
N ARG A 98 0.65 14.90 13.67
CA ARG A 98 -0.79 14.69 13.86
C ARG A 98 -1.33 13.52 13.03
N GLU A 99 -0.79 13.30 11.83
CA GLU A 99 -1.15 12.15 10.99
C GLU A 99 -0.60 10.86 11.59
N MET A 100 0.64 10.88 12.04
CA MET A 100 1.30 9.70 12.62
C MET A 100 0.68 9.30 13.95
N ASN A 101 0.27 10.27 14.78
CA ASN A 101 -0.49 10.02 16.00
C ASN A 101 -1.85 9.32 15.74
N ALA A 102 -2.46 9.52 14.58
CA ALA A 102 -3.68 8.82 14.18
C ALA A 102 -3.40 7.47 13.51
N GLN A 103 -2.38 7.39 12.66
CA GLN A 103 -2.11 6.22 11.83
C GLN A 103 -1.37 5.12 12.59
N VAL A 104 -0.25 5.41 13.25
CA VAL A 104 0.62 4.38 13.84
C VAL A 104 -0.09 3.55 14.92
N PRO A 105 -0.88 4.13 15.85
CA PRO A 105 -1.64 3.34 16.81
C PRO A 105 -2.66 2.39 16.16
N SER A 106 -3.14 2.73 14.97
CA SER A 106 -4.15 1.93 14.27
C SER A 106 -3.60 0.66 13.63
N LEU A 107 -2.27 0.54 13.46
CA LEU A 107 -1.62 -0.57 12.74
C LEU A 107 -1.81 -1.92 13.43
N VAL A 108 -1.98 -1.94 14.74
CA VAL A 108 -2.26 -3.16 15.51
C VAL A 108 -3.52 -3.90 15.05
N LYS A 109 -4.43 -3.22 14.36
CA LYS A 109 -5.67 -3.81 13.82
C LYS A 109 -5.38 -4.94 12.83
N TRP A 110 -4.32 -4.83 12.03
CA TRP A 110 -3.93 -5.88 11.07
C TRP A 110 -3.44 -7.14 11.77
N PHE A 111 -2.60 -7.02 12.78
CA PHE A 111 -2.17 -8.17 13.58
C PHE A 111 -3.36 -8.83 14.28
N ARG A 112 -4.26 -8.05 14.91
CA ARG A 112 -5.47 -8.56 15.56
C ARG A 112 -6.40 -9.27 14.58
N TYR A 113 -6.61 -8.71 13.40
CA TYR A 113 -7.47 -9.31 12.38
C TYR A 113 -6.96 -10.68 11.94
N TYR A 114 -5.69 -10.80 11.60
CA TYR A 114 -5.13 -12.07 11.15
C TYR A 114 -4.92 -13.07 12.30
N ALA A 115 -4.70 -12.63 13.53
CA ALA A 115 -4.73 -13.50 14.70
C ALA A 115 -6.12 -14.10 14.92
N ALA A 116 -7.19 -13.28 14.80
CA ALA A 116 -8.57 -13.76 14.89
C ALA A 116 -8.93 -14.71 13.72
N LEU A 117 -8.50 -14.39 12.49
CA LEU A 117 -8.69 -15.25 11.33
C LEU A 117 -8.08 -16.64 11.54
N LEU A 118 -6.87 -16.73 12.08
CA LEU A 118 -6.22 -18.01 12.39
C LEU A 118 -7.03 -18.89 13.38
N ARG A 119 -7.81 -18.27 14.26
CA ARG A 119 -8.64 -18.96 15.26
C ARG A 119 -9.99 -19.40 14.70
N THR A 120 -10.48 -18.74 13.64
CA THR A 120 -11.85 -18.89 13.13
C THR A 120 -11.90 -19.46 11.70
N GLU A 121 -10.78 -19.51 10.96
CA GLU A 121 -10.76 -20.04 9.60
C GLU A 121 -11.17 -21.52 9.58
N GLU A 122 -12.20 -21.83 8.79
CA GLU A 122 -12.72 -23.17 8.57
C GLU A 122 -11.98 -23.89 7.44
N ARG A 123 -11.98 -25.22 7.49
CA ARG A 123 -11.50 -26.08 6.40
C ARG A 123 -12.67 -26.60 5.60
N SER A 124 -12.59 -26.49 4.28
CA SER A 124 -13.63 -26.99 3.39
C SER A 124 -13.51 -28.51 3.22
N VAL A 125 -14.62 -29.19 3.34
CA VAL A 125 -14.80 -30.56 2.88
C VAL A 125 -15.59 -30.52 1.59
N LEU A 126 -15.03 -31.12 0.52
CA LEU A 126 -15.65 -31.10 -0.81
C LEU A 126 -16.57 -32.32 -0.99
N PRO A 127 -17.68 -32.16 -1.71
CA PRO A 127 -18.52 -33.29 -2.11
C PRO A 127 -17.72 -34.28 -2.94
N THR A 128 -17.93 -35.58 -2.69
CA THR A 128 -17.29 -36.66 -3.42
C THR A 128 -18.33 -37.73 -3.76
N VAL A 129 -18.04 -38.55 -4.77
CA VAL A 129 -18.84 -39.71 -5.12
C VAL A 129 -18.22 -40.96 -4.50
N GLY A 130 -19.03 -41.86 -3.96
CA GLY A 130 -18.57 -43.10 -3.30
C GLY A 130 -18.03 -42.86 -1.89
N LYS A 131 -17.20 -43.79 -1.41
CA LYS A 131 -16.63 -43.77 -0.06
C LYS A 131 -15.32 -42.97 -0.01
N LEU A 132 -15.38 -41.73 -0.48
CA LEU A 132 -14.26 -40.79 -0.48
C LEU A 132 -14.51 -39.63 0.46
N HIS A 133 -13.48 -39.18 1.11
CA HIS A 133 -13.47 -37.94 1.90
C HIS A 133 -12.40 -37.00 1.34
N ASN A 134 -12.81 -35.83 0.86
CA ASN A 134 -11.91 -34.84 0.29
C ASN A 134 -11.93 -33.55 1.12
N PHE A 135 -10.81 -33.18 1.70
CA PHE A 135 -10.68 -31.93 2.43
C PHE A 135 -9.57 -31.05 1.86
N LEU A 136 -9.81 -29.75 1.93
CA LEU A 136 -8.84 -28.75 1.52
C LEU A 136 -8.05 -28.25 2.73
N ASP A 137 -6.75 -28.17 2.56
CA ASP A 137 -5.83 -27.59 3.53
C ASP A 137 -5.05 -26.44 2.86
N ARG A 138 -4.83 -25.36 3.60
CA ARG A 138 -4.01 -24.26 3.12
C ARG A 138 -2.60 -24.40 3.68
N ARG A 139 -1.62 -24.32 2.77
CA ARG A 139 -0.20 -24.46 3.07
C ARG A 139 0.53 -23.14 2.76
N PRO A 140 1.48 -22.71 3.62
CA PRO A 140 2.32 -21.57 3.29
C PRO A 140 3.11 -21.83 2.00
N LEU A 141 3.43 -20.75 1.28
CA LEU A 141 4.16 -20.83 0.02
C LEU A 141 5.65 -21.15 0.23
N GLY A 142 6.24 -20.63 1.29
CA GLY A 142 7.67 -20.74 1.58
C GLY A 142 8.32 -19.39 1.84
N VAL A 143 9.35 -19.08 1.06
CA VAL A 143 10.01 -17.78 1.12
C VAL A 143 9.22 -16.76 0.31
N VAL A 144 8.88 -15.64 0.94
CA VAL A 144 8.15 -14.54 0.29
C VAL A 144 8.94 -13.23 0.42
N VAL A 145 8.97 -12.45 -0.64
CA VAL A 145 9.59 -11.12 -0.69
C VAL A 145 8.50 -10.07 -0.63
N GLN A 146 8.67 -9.09 0.25
CA GLN A 146 7.80 -7.92 0.38
C GLN A 146 8.60 -6.65 0.11
N ILE A 147 8.13 -5.81 -0.82
CA ILE A 147 8.76 -4.55 -1.20
C ILE A 147 7.81 -3.43 -0.85
N THR A 148 8.25 -2.51 0.02
CA THR A 148 7.40 -1.44 0.55
C THR A 148 7.86 -0.06 0.10
N PRO A 149 6.93 0.88 -0.11
CA PRO A 149 7.19 2.23 -0.58
C PRO A 149 7.59 3.16 0.58
N PHE A 150 7.89 4.42 0.23
CA PHE A 150 8.33 5.46 1.16
C PHE A 150 7.19 6.25 1.84
N ASN A 151 5.99 6.27 1.25
CA ASN A 151 4.91 7.18 1.67
C ASN A 151 4.17 6.75 2.95
N HIS A 152 4.02 5.45 3.15
CA HIS A 152 3.42 4.82 4.33
C HIS A 152 4.26 3.60 4.75
N PRO A 153 5.55 3.77 5.07
CA PRO A 153 6.49 2.66 5.17
C PRO A 153 6.06 1.62 6.22
N LEU A 154 5.74 2.06 7.43
CA LEU A 154 5.35 1.15 8.50
C LEU A 154 3.95 0.53 8.27
N LEU A 155 2.99 1.33 7.77
CA LEU A 155 1.64 0.82 7.47
C LEU A 155 1.69 -0.30 6.43
N ILE A 156 2.36 -0.06 5.30
CA ILE A 156 2.43 -1.06 4.22
C ILE A 156 3.23 -2.28 4.65
N ALA A 157 4.32 -2.11 5.42
CA ALA A 157 5.05 -3.24 5.99
C ALA A 157 4.16 -4.11 6.87
N VAL A 158 3.38 -3.52 7.79
CA VAL A 158 2.45 -4.27 8.66
C VAL A 158 1.33 -4.95 7.86
N LYS A 159 0.74 -4.25 6.89
CA LYS A 159 -0.32 -4.80 6.01
C LYS A 159 0.12 -6.07 5.28
N LYS A 160 1.36 -6.09 4.78
CA LYS A 160 1.93 -7.24 4.06
C LYS A 160 2.43 -8.32 5.02
N LEU A 161 3.08 -7.92 6.12
CA LEU A 161 3.70 -8.85 7.05
C LEU A 161 2.67 -9.69 7.81
N ALA A 162 1.59 -9.07 8.31
CA ALA A 162 0.60 -9.75 9.13
C ALA A 162 -0.04 -10.99 8.44
N PRO A 163 -0.59 -10.92 7.20
CA PRO A 163 -1.12 -12.09 6.51
C PRO A 163 -0.04 -13.10 6.13
N ALA A 164 1.18 -12.66 5.77
CA ALA A 164 2.27 -13.54 5.40
C ALA A 164 2.72 -14.42 6.57
N LEU A 165 2.88 -13.82 7.76
CA LEU A 165 3.21 -14.53 9.00
C LEU A 165 2.06 -15.40 9.48
N ALA A 166 0.82 -14.92 9.43
CA ALA A 166 -0.37 -15.72 9.75
C ALA A 166 -0.41 -17.00 8.89
N ALA A 167 -0.09 -16.91 7.61
CA ALA A 167 -0.04 -18.05 6.71
C ALA A 167 1.12 -19.03 7.03
N GLY A 168 2.17 -18.61 7.74
CA GLY A 168 3.30 -19.44 8.11
C GLY A 168 4.51 -19.36 7.15
N ASN A 169 4.62 -18.28 6.38
CA ASN A 169 5.76 -18.05 5.48
C ASN A 169 6.98 -17.50 6.21
N SER A 170 8.16 -17.65 5.59
CA SER A 170 9.35 -16.87 5.92
C SER A 170 9.40 -15.65 5.01
N VAL A 171 9.67 -14.47 5.58
CA VAL A 171 9.51 -13.17 4.94
C VAL A 171 10.84 -12.44 4.82
N LEU A 172 11.11 -11.92 3.62
CA LEU A 172 12.19 -10.99 3.34
C LEU A 172 11.57 -9.64 3.00
N LEU A 173 11.64 -8.69 3.91
CA LEU A 173 11.09 -7.35 3.77
C LEU A 173 12.17 -6.40 3.25
N LYS A 174 11.95 -5.84 2.07
CA LYS A 174 12.76 -4.76 1.50
C LYS A 174 12.02 -3.43 1.59
N PRO A 175 12.35 -2.57 2.57
CA PRO A 175 11.80 -1.22 2.62
C PRO A 175 12.36 -0.34 1.51
N SER A 176 11.68 0.79 1.25
CA SER A 176 12.27 1.87 0.44
C SER A 176 13.59 2.34 1.07
N GLU A 177 14.57 2.63 0.24
CA GLU A 177 15.84 3.24 0.65
C GLU A 177 15.65 4.60 1.32
N LEU A 178 14.58 5.31 1.03
CA LEU A 178 14.28 6.62 1.63
C LEU A 178 13.78 6.51 3.09
N THR A 179 13.14 5.37 3.46
CA THR A 179 12.44 5.24 4.75
C THR A 179 12.60 3.85 5.38
N PRO A 180 13.84 3.36 5.58
CA PRO A 180 14.06 1.98 6.00
C PRO A 180 13.93 1.74 7.51
N ILE A 181 14.04 2.77 8.37
CA ILE A 181 14.33 2.63 9.79
C ILE A 181 13.18 1.95 10.54
N THR A 182 11.93 2.37 10.32
CA THR A 182 10.78 1.77 11.02
C THR A 182 10.55 0.31 10.66
N SER A 183 10.93 -0.11 9.43
CA SER A 183 10.91 -1.53 9.06
C SER A 183 11.96 -2.36 9.81
N LEU A 184 13.14 -1.79 10.09
CA LEU A 184 14.15 -2.43 10.94
C LEU A 184 13.67 -2.56 12.38
N MET A 185 13.00 -1.52 12.92
CA MET A 185 12.36 -1.59 14.24
C MET A 185 11.28 -2.67 14.30
N LEU A 186 10.52 -2.84 13.23
CA LEU A 186 9.50 -3.90 13.13
C LEU A 186 10.13 -5.30 13.26
N GLY A 187 11.32 -5.53 12.68
CA GLY A 187 12.06 -6.77 12.86
C GLY A 187 12.35 -7.10 14.33
N LYS A 188 12.80 -6.10 15.10
CA LYS A 188 13.05 -6.23 16.56
C LYS A 188 11.75 -6.51 17.34
N ILE A 189 10.70 -5.75 17.07
CA ILE A 189 9.39 -5.94 17.72
C ILE A 189 8.87 -7.36 17.49
N MET A 190 8.97 -7.87 16.27
CA MET A 190 8.49 -9.23 15.96
C MET A 190 9.31 -10.32 16.68
N LYS A 191 10.63 -10.14 16.85
CA LYS A 191 11.45 -11.03 17.66
C LYS A 191 11.03 -11.01 19.14
N GLU A 192 10.84 -9.83 19.71
CA GLU A 192 10.34 -9.68 21.10
C GLU A 192 8.95 -10.33 21.26
N ALA A 193 8.10 -10.28 20.23
CA ALA A 193 6.81 -10.97 20.21
C ALA A 193 6.94 -12.51 20.19
N GLY A 194 8.14 -13.04 20.00
CA GLY A 194 8.41 -14.48 19.96
C GLY A 194 8.36 -15.08 18.56
N LEU A 195 8.50 -14.27 17.51
CA LEU A 195 8.70 -14.79 16.16
C LEU A 195 10.05 -15.52 16.10
N PRO A 196 10.11 -16.79 15.64
CA PRO A 196 11.36 -17.54 15.57
C PRO A 196 12.40 -16.88 14.67
N ASP A 197 13.66 -17.00 15.03
CA ASP A 197 14.78 -16.50 14.24
C ASP A 197 14.77 -17.12 12.83
N GLY A 198 15.09 -16.30 11.81
CA GLY A 198 15.06 -16.70 10.41
C GLY A 198 13.70 -16.58 9.71
N VAL A 199 12.60 -16.37 10.44
CA VAL A 199 11.26 -16.17 9.82
C VAL A 199 11.12 -14.79 9.18
N LEU A 200 11.74 -13.76 9.76
CA LEU A 200 11.73 -12.40 9.22
C LEU A 200 13.14 -11.85 9.08
N SER A 201 13.48 -11.38 7.88
CA SER A 201 14.64 -10.53 7.64
C SER A 201 14.20 -9.21 7.01
N VAL A 202 14.87 -8.11 7.39
CA VAL A 202 14.64 -6.77 6.82
C VAL A 202 15.92 -6.33 6.15
N LEU A 203 15.85 -6.09 4.85
CA LEU A 203 16.98 -5.88 3.96
C LEU A 203 16.86 -4.52 3.24
N PRO A 204 17.22 -3.40 3.88
CA PRO A 204 17.39 -2.13 3.16
C PRO A 204 18.33 -2.29 1.98
N GLY A 205 18.10 -1.50 0.93
CA GLY A 205 18.91 -1.51 -0.29
C GLY A 205 18.17 -0.89 -1.46
N TYR A 206 18.91 -0.61 -2.53
CA TYR A 206 18.34 -0.04 -3.73
C TYR A 206 17.54 -1.08 -4.54
N GLY A 207 16.53 -0.61 -5.28
CA GLY A 207 15.70 -1.46 -6.13
C GLY A 207 16.50 -2.23 -7.19
N ALA A 208 17.47 -1.55 -7.83
CA ALA A 208 18.29 -2.10 -8.92
C ALA A 208 19.30 -3.18 -8.45
N THR A 209 19.67 -3.19 -7.18
CA THR A 209 20.64 -4.15 -6.60
C THR A 209 19.94 -5.15 -5.70
N THR A 210 19.67 -4.78 -4.46
CA THR A 210 19.03 -5.63 -3.44
C THR A 210 17.64 -6.11 -3.88
N GLY A 211 16.80 -5.20 -4.41
CA GLY A 211 15.46 -5.55 -4.90
C GLY A 211 15.51 -6.58 -6.02
N LYS A 212 16.35 -6.33 -7.02
CA LYS A 212 16.54 -7.24 -8.15
C LYS A 212 17.05 -8.61 -7.70
N ALA A 213 18.08 -8.66 -6.84
CA ALA A 213 18.63 -9.91 -6.33
C ALA A 213 17.59 -10.75 -5.57
N LEU A 214 16.72 -10.09 -4.78
CA LEU A 214 15.62 -10.74 -4.07
C LEU A 214 14.60 -11.38 -5.03
N VAL A 215 14.11 -10.63 -6.02
CA VAL A 215 13.03 -11.09 -6.90
C VAL A 215 13.50 -12.12 -7.94
N GLU A 216 14.80 -12.11 -8.30
CA GLU A 216 15.40 -13.09 -9.22
C GLU A 216 15.70 -14.44 -8.55
N HIS A 217 15.71 -14.50 -7.22
CA HIS A 217 16.18 -15.71 -6.53
C HIS A 217 15.20 -16.89 -6.66
N PRO A 218 15.64 -18.09 -7.08
CA PRO A 218 14.76 -19.22 -7.44
C PRO A 218 13.99 -19.82 -6.25
N LEU A 219 14.45 -19.63 -5.03
CA LEU A 219 13.78 -20.08 -3.82
C LEU A 219 12.62 -19.17 -3.41
N VAL A 220 12.49 -17.97 -3.97
CA VAL A 220 11.36 -17.05 -3.71
C VAL A 220 10.11 -17.58 -4.41
N LYS A 221 9.03 -17.73 -3.64
CA LYS A 221 7.75 -18.31 -4.11
C LYS A 221 6.65 -17.28 -4.29
N LYS A 222 6.83 -16.09 -3.71
CA LYS A 222 5.93 -14.96 -3.90
C LYS A 222 6.71 -13.67 -3.79
N VAL A 223 6.34 -12.71 -4.64
CA VAL A 223 6.71 -11.31 -4.49
C VAL A 223 5.45 -10.49 -4.29
N ASP A 224 5.48 -9.61 -3.31
CA ASP A 224 4.40 -8.69 -2.98
C ASP A 224 4.97 -7.27 -2.92
N ILE A 225 4.63 -6.43 -3.89
CA ILE A 225 5.13 -5.07 -3.99
C ILE A 225 4.01 -4.04 -3.85
N THR A 226 4.31 -2.94 -3.15
CA THR A 226 3.63 -1.67 -3.31
C THR A 226 4.64 -0.64 -3.82
N GLY A 227 4.33 0.01 -4.95
CA GLY A 227 5.24 0.94 -5.59
C GLY A 227 4.70 1.54 -6.89
N GLY A 228 5.56 2.18 -7.68
CA GLY A 228 5.18 2.74 -8.98
C GLY A 228 4.90 1.66 -10.04
N THR A 229 4.01 1.98 -10.99
CA THR A 229 3.57 1.05 -12.06
C THR A 229 4.74 0.49 -12.90
N ALA A 230 5.73 1.32 -13.21
CA ALA A 230 6.92 0.87 -13.96
C ALA A 230 7.71 -0.21 -13.20
N ALA A 231 7.94 -0.01 -11.89
CA ALA A 231 8.60 -0.99 -11.04
C ALA A 231 7.78 -2.28 -10.94
N GLY A 232 6.44 -2.16 -10.79
CA GLY A 232 5.53 -3.29 -10.77
C GLY A 232 5.61 -4.13 -12.04
N ARG A 233 5.62 -3.52 -13.21
CA ARG A 233 5.76 -4.21 -14.51
C ARG A 233 7.11 -4.95 -14.60
N THR A 234 8.22 -4.27 -14.30
CA THR A 234 9.56 -4.87 -14.32
C THR A 234 9.69 -6.08 -13.38
N ILE A 235 9.17 -5.96 -12.17
CA ILE A 235 9.16 -7.06 -11.19
C ILE A 235 8.24 -8.19 -11.66
N GLY A 236 7.07 -7.87 -12.23
CA GLY A 236 6.13 -8.85 -12.77
C GLY A 236 6.75 -9.74 -13.87
N GLU A 237 7.58 -9.17 -14.73
CA GLU A 237 8.33 -9.95 -15.75
C GLU A 237 9.27 -10.98 -15.11
N ILE A 238 9.99 -10.59 -14.05
CA ILE A 238 10.92 -11.48 -13.35
C ILE A 238 10.15 -12.58 -12.62
N VAL A 239 9.09 -12.21 -11.92
CA VAL A 239 8.21 -13.13 -11.18
C VAL A 239 7.58 -14.16 -12.12
N GLY A 240 7.13 -13.72 -13.32
CA GLY A 240 6.58 -14.60 -14.34
C GLY A 240 7.60 -15.64 -14.83
N ARG A 241 8.86 -15.25 -15.05
CA ARG A 241 9.95 -16.17 -15.41
C ARG A 241 10.21 -17.22 -14.33
N ASN A 242 10.09 -16.86 -13.06
CA ASN A 242 10.31 -17.75 -11.92
C ASN A 242 9.08 -18.59 -11.57
N LEU A 243 7.92 -18.38 -12.22
CA LEU A 243 6.63 -19.00 -11.90
C LEU A 243 6.25 -18.80 -10.42
N ALA A 244 6.64 -17.69 -9.81
CA ALA A 244 6.29 -17.32 -8.46
C ALA A 244 4.91 -16.63 -8.43
N LYS A 245 4.26 -16.58 -7.27
CA LYS A 245 3.04 -15.79 -7.10
C LYS A 245 3.36 -14.31 -7.03
N TYR A 246 2.43 -13.48 -7.49
CA TYR A 246 2.60 -12.04 -7.54
C TYR A 246 1.38 -11.30 -6.97
N THR A 247 1.65 -10.30 -6.14
CA THR A 247 0.71 -9.24 -5.77
C THR A 247 1.43 -7.91 -5.99
N ALA A 248 0.75 -6.98 -6.64
CA ALA A 248 1.27 -5.64 -6.89
C ALA A 248 0.18 -4.61 -6.61
N GLU A 249 0.43 -3.72 -5.67
CA GLU A 249 -0.35 -2.52 -5.40
C GLU A 249 0.42 -1.33 -5.97
N LEU A 250 -0.13 -0.72 -7.01
CA LEU A 250 0.59 0.25 -7.84
C LEU A 250 -0.04 1.65 -7.77
N GLY A 251 0.21 2.46 -8.78
CA GLY A 251 -0.25 3.83 -8.83
C GLY A 251 -1.76 4.01 -8.93
N GLY A 252 -2.20 5.24 -8.72
CA GLY A 252 -3.58 5.62 -8.85
C GLY A 252 -3.77 7.05 -9.34
N LYS A 253 -4.98 7.37 -9.80
CA LYS A 253 -5.41 8.71 -10.19
C LYS A 253 -6.88 8.86 -9.83
N ALA A 254 -7.17 8.78 -8.52
CA ALA A 254 -8.54 8.64 -8.04
C ALA A 254 -9.43 9.81 -8.45
N PRO A 255 -10.58 9.55 -9.07
CA PRO A 255 -11.64 10.55 -9.24
C PRO A 255 -12.40 10.72 -7.92
N LEU A 256 -12.77 11.97 -7.61
CA LEU A 256 -13.72 12.30 -6.56
C LEU A 256 -14.85 13.12 -7.17
N VAL A 257 -16.04 12.52 -7.17
CA VAL A 257 -17.25 13.08 -7.79
C VAL A 257 -18.10 13.81 -6.75
N VAL A 258 -18.53 15.03 -7.05
CA VAL A 258 -19.44 15.81 -6.19
C VAL A 258 -20.72 16.15 -6.95
N PHE A 259 -21.82 15.48 -6.59
CA PHE A 259 -23.14 15.76 -7.15
C PHE A 259 -23.79 16.99 -6.53
N LYS A 260 -24.75 17.58 -7.24
CA LYS A 260 -25.41 18.85 -6.86
C LYS A 260 -26.13 18.83 -5.51
N ASP A 261 -26.53 17.66 -5.06
CA ASP A 261 -27.24 17.43 -3.79
C ASP A 261 -26.33 17.16 -2.59
N ALA A 262 -25.00 17.06 -2.83
CA ALA A 262 -24.02 16.78 -1.78
C ALA A 262 -24.03 17.86 -0.68
N ASN A 263 -23.65 17.45 0.52
CA ASN A 263 -23.29 18.42 1.56
C ASN A 263 -21.92 19.02 1.22
N LEU A 264 -21.91 20.29 0.82
CA LEU A 264 -20.72 20.94 0.25
C LEU A 264 -19.58 21.06 1.28
N ASP A 265 -19.89 21.38 2.55
CA ASP A 265 -18.85 21.49 3.57
C ASP A 265 -18.20 20.13 3.88
N ALA A 266 -19.02 19.08 3.94
CA ALA A 266 -18.52 17.71 4.09
C ALA A 266 -17.72 17.26 2.86
N ALA A 267 -18.18 17.56 1.64
CA ALA A 267 -17.49 17.24 0.39
C ALA A 267 -16.13 17.95 0.31
N VAL A 268 -16.08 19.26 0.57
CA VAL A 268 -14.82 20.04 0.58
C VAL A 268 -13.83 19.52 1.62
N ASN A 269 -14.31 19.16 2.84
CA ASN A 269 -13.46 18.53 3.84
C ASN A 269 -12.94 17.17 3.35
N GLY A 270 -13.79 16.37 2.70
CA GLY A 270 -13.40 15.08 2.11
C GLY A 270 -12.41 15.22 0.96
N ILE A 271 -12.59 16.21 0.09
CA ILE A 271 -11.64 16.54 -0.98
C ILE A 271 -10.29 16.93 -0.37
N ALA A 272 -10.26 17.88 0.56
CA ALA A 272 -9.03 18.35 1.17
C ALA A 272 -8.28 17.21 1.88
N PHE A 273 -8.99 16.35 2.61
CA PHE A 273 -8.39 15.17 3.23
C PHE A 273 -7.87 14.18 2.18
N GLY A 274 -8.71 13.83 1.19
CA GLY A 274 -8.36 12.86 0.15
C GLY A 274 -7.19 13.31 -0.75
N ALA A 275 -7.04 14.62 -0.94
CA ALA A 275 -6.04 15.20 -1.82
C ALA A 275 -4.71 15.54 -1.13
N PHE A 276 -4.75 16.00 0.14
CA PHE A 276 -3.60 16.65 0.76
C PHE A 276 -3.00 15.88 1.95
N ILE A 277 -3.69 14.84 2.46
CA ILE A 277 -3.08 13.93 3.46
C ILE A 277 -1.78 13.34 2.91
N ALA A 278 -0.77 13.15 3.76
CA ALA A 278 0.55 12.69 3.36
C ALA A 278 1.19 13.54 2.24
N SER A 279 0.89 14.85 2.19
CA SER A 279 1.32 15.76 1.14
C SER A 279 0.93 15.28 -0.28
N GLY A 280 -0.25 14.66 -0.40
CA GLY A 280 -0.75 14.06 -1.64
C GLY A 280 -0.03 12.80 -2.10
N GLN A 281 0.95 12.30 -1.34
CA GLN A 281 1.77 11.15 -1.69
C GLN A 281 1.09 9.82 -1.31
N THR A 282 -0.12 9.61 -1.82
CA THR A 282 -0.85 8.36 -1.59
C THR A 282 -1.50 7.88 -2.88
N CYS A 283 -1.41 6.57 -3.12
CA CYS A 283 -1.90 5.92 -4.35
C CYS A 283 -3.41 6.12 -4.61
N VAL A 284 -4.19 6.40 -3.55
CA VAL A 284 -5.63 6.71 -3.65
C VAL A 284 -5.92 8.21 -3.49
N ALA A 285 -4.92 9.10 -3.65
CA ALA A 285 -5.15 10.53 -3.56
C ALA A 285 -6.25 10.98 -4.54
N ALA A 286 -7.22 11.75 -4.03
CA ALA A 286 -8.29 12.34 -4.83
C ALA A 286 -7.72 13.51 -5.67
N THR A 287 -7.12 13.19 -6.79
CA THR A 287 -6.39 14.16 -7.64
C THR A 287 -7.22 14.69 -8.81
N ARG A 288 -8.32 14.02 -9.17
CA ARG A 288 -9.28 14.45 -10.16
C ARG A 288 -10.61 14.75 -9.50
N ILE A 289 -10.91 16.02 -9.28
CA ILE A 289 -12.15 16.48 -8.62
C ILE A 289 -13.15 16.83 -9.70
N ILE A 290 -14.26 16.10 -9.76
CA ILE A 290 -15.28 16.20 -10.81
C ILE A 290 -16.56 16.71 -10.16
N VAL A 291 -16.94 17.96 -10.41
CA VAL A 291 -17.99 18.69 -9.69
C VAL A 291 -19.15 19.02 -10.61
N HIS A 292 -20.38 18.79 -10.17
CA HIS A 292 -21.56 19.19 -10.93
C HIS A 292 -21.54 20.71 -11.18
N GLU A 293 -21.79 21.13 -12.42
CA GLU A 293 -21.64 22.52 -12.88
C GLU A 293 -22.39 23.55 -12.04
N SER A 294 -23.58 23.18 -11.52
CA SER A 294 -24.41 24.11 -10.72
C SER A 294 -23.82 24.50 -9.37
N ILE A 295 -22.86 23.72 -8.86
CA ILE A 295 -22.20 23.97 -7.57
C ILE A 295 -20.68 24.19 -7.74
N TYR A 296 -20.19 24.17 -8.96
CA TYR A 296 -18.76 24.22 -9.29
C TYR A 296 -18.03 25.40 -8.66
N SER A 297 -18.56 26.62 -8.87
CA SER A 297 -17.93 27.85 -8.38
C SER A 297 -17.89 27.91 -6.85
N GLU A 298 -18.96 27.43 -6.18
CA GLU A 298 -19.01 27.41 -4.71
C GLU A 298 -18.02 26.39 -4.14
N VAL A 299 -17.95 25.17 -4.73
CA VAL A 299 -16.98 24.14 -4.31
C VAL A 299 -15.56 24.63 -4.53
N LEU A 300 -15.26 25.23 -5.70
CA LEU A 300 -13.93 25.75 -6.02
C LEU A 300 -13.50 26.84 -5.03
N GLN A 301 -14.38 27.80 -4.72
CA GLN A 301 -14.10 28.85 -3.73
C GLN A 301 -13.82 28.28 -2.34
N LYS A 302 -14.68 27.37 -1.84
CA LYS A 302 -14.50 26.73 -0.53
C LYS A 302 -13.20 25.91 -0.48
N LEU A 303 -12.91 25.17 -1.53
CA LEU A 303 -11.70 24.36 -1.62
C LEU A 303 -10.43 25.22 -1.65
N THR A 304 -10.43 26.32 -2.42
CA THR A 304 -9.32 27.28 -2.45
C THR A 304 -9.08 27.89 -1.07
N THR A 305 -10.15 28.31 -0.38
CA THR A 305 -10.04 28.81 0.99
C THR A 305 -9.46 27.77 1.95
N ARG A 306 -9.86 26.50 1.80
CA ARG A 306 -9.33 25.39 2.60
C ARG A 306 -7.86 25.12 2.30
N ALA A 307 -7.45 25.11 1.04
CA ALA A 307 -6.08 24.90 0.60
C ALA A 307 -5.15 25.99 1.15
N THR A 308 -5.53 27.27 1.05
CA THR A 308 -4.79 28.38 1.64
C THR A 308 -4.69 28.27 3.18
N SER A 309 -5.74 27.80 3.84
CA SER A 309 -5.70 27.57 5.29
C SER A 309 -4.72 26.44 5.69
N ILE A 310 -4.58 25.41 4.84
CA ILE A 310 -3.59 24.33 5.05
C ILE A 310 -2.18 24.87 4.83
N GLU A 311 -1.97 25.63 3.75
CA GLU A 311 -0.66 26.23 3.41
C GLU A 311 -0.11 27.08 4.56
N ARG A 312 -0.92 27.98 5.12
CA ARG A 312 -0.51 28.82 6.27
C ARG A 312 -0.14 28.03 7.52
N ARG A 313 -0.52 26.76 7.60
CA ARG A 313 -0.21 25.84 8.69
C ARG A 313 0.74 24.73 8.25
N MET A 314 1.50 24.95 7.20
CA MET A 314 2.67 24.14 6.87
C MET A 314 3.86 24.64 7.69
N GLY A 315 4.71 23.71 8.12
CA GLY A 315 5.86 24.01 8.97
C GLY A 315 6.61 22.73 9.33
N SER A 316 7.23 22.71 10.49
CA SER A 316 7.90 21.51 10.99
C SER A 316 6.91 20.35 11.13
N PRO A 317 7.17 19.18 10.53
CA PRO A 317 6.33 18.00 10.71
C PRO A 317 6.16 17.57 12.16
N LYS A 318 7.11 17.92 13.04
CA LYS A 318 7.08 17.65 14.48
C LYS A 318 6.16 18.61 15.26
N ASN A 319 5.74 19.72 14.65
CA ASN A 319 4.80 20.64 15.27
C ASN A 319 3.39 20.04 15.25
N PRO A 320 2.72 19.88 16.40
CA PRO A 320 1.36 19.29 16.47
C PRO A 320 0.31 20.04 15.65
N GLU A 321 0.53 21.33 15.41
CA GLU A 321 -0.36 22.19 14.63
C GLU A 321 -0.08 22.15 13.13
N CYS A 322 1.03 21.51 12.69
CA CYS A 322 1.34 21.34 11.29
C CYS A 322 0.28 20.48 10.58
N MET A 323 -0.30 21.01 9.50
CA MET A 323 -1.35 20.31 8.75
C MET A 323 -0.81 19.48 7.60
N MET A 324 0.28 19.90 6.99
CA MET A 324 0.89 19.18 5.87
C MET A 324 2.41 19.43 5.89
N GLY A 325 3.18 18.36 5.77
CA GLY A 325 4.63 18.39 5.70
C GLY A 325 5.16 18.52 4.27
N PRO A 326 6.48 18.34 4.06
CA PRO A 326 7.13 18.38 2.74
C PRO A 326 6.80 17.13 1.89
N LEU A 327 7.22 17.14 0.63
CA LEU A 327 7.41 15.96 -0.21
C LEU A 327 8.64 15.18 0.27
N ILE A 328 8.74 13.92 -0.13
CA ILE A 328 9.78 13.00 0.38
C ILE A 328 11.21 13.34 -0.08
N SER A 329 11.38 13.96 -1.23
CA SER A 329 12.71 14.20 -1.82
C SER A 329 12.67 15.32 -2.85
N GLU A 330 13.87 15.87 -3.17
CA GLU A 330 14.04 16.85 -4.24
C GLU A 330 13.57 16.32 -5.60
N ARG A 331 13.83 15.05 -5.90
CA ARG A 331 13.35 14.42 -7.14
C ARG A 331 11.84 14.46 -7.25
N GLN A 332 11.14 14.17 -6.14
CA GLN A 332 9.67 14.20 -6.12
C GLN A 332 9.15 15.63 -6.23
N LEU A 333 9.79 16.59 -5.59
CA LEU A 333 9.47 18.01 -5.72
C LEU A 333 9.56 18.46 -7.19
N LYS A 334 10.70 18.19 -7.86
CA LYS A 334 10.89 18.51 -9.28
C LYS A 334 9.86 17.87 -10.19
N ASN A 335 9.50 16.60 -9.94
CA ASN A 335 8.45 15.92 -10.71
C ASN A 335 7.09 16.63 -10.59
N VAL A 336 6.75 17.11 -9.39
CA VAL A 336 5.49 17.84 -9.18
C VAL A 336 5.54 19.20 -9.86
N GLU A 337 6.64 19.93 -9.74
CA GLU A 337 6.86 21.23 -10.43
C GLU A 337 6.71 21.08 -11.95
N GLU A 338 7.40 20.11 -12.56
CA GLU A 338 7.35 19.86 -14.01
C GLU A 338 5.92 19.58 -14.52
N LEU A 339 5.12 18.83 -13.75
CA LEU A 339 3.74 18.53 -14.13
C LEU A 339 2.81 19.73 -13.99
N VAL A 340 3.03 20.59 -12.99
CA VAL A 340 2.26 21.83 -12.82
C VAL A 340 2.64 22.84 -13.88
N ASP A 341 3.93 23.01 -14.17
CA ASP A 341 4.42 23.93 -15.22
C ASP A 341 3.89 23.52 -16.60
N GLU A 342 3.92 22.22 -16.93
CA GLU A 342 3.36 21.72 -18.18
C GLU A 342 1.87 22.01 -18.28
N ALA A 343 1.10 21.82 -17.21
CA ALA A 343 -0.32 22.12 -17.20
C ALA A 343 -0.60 23.61 -17.45
N CYS A 344 0.26 24.50 -16.97
CA CYS A 344 0.14 25.95 -17.17
C CYS A 344 0.35 26.38 -18.64
N LEU A 345 0.97 25.54 -19.48
CA LEU A 345 1.12 25.81 -20.91
C LEU A 345 -0.23 25.77 -21.67
N TYR A 346 -1.23 25.05 -21.13
CA TYR A 346 -2.55 24.95 -21.75
C TYR A 346 -3.46 26.15 -21.47
N HIS A 347 -3.17 26.94 -20.41
CA HIS A 347 -3.93 28.14 -20.09
C HIS A 347 -3.22 29.02 -19.05
N GLU A 348 -3.14 30.35 -19.30
CA GLU A 348 -2.39 31.32 -18.46
C GLU A 348 -2.95 31.51 -17.02
N ARG A 349 -4.18 31.07 -16.71
CA ARG A 349 -4.86 31.29 -15.42
C ARG A 349 -5.53 30.02 -14.89
N ILE A 350 -4.80 28.93 -14.91
CA ILE A 350 -5.33 27.65 -14.42
C ILE A 350 -5.09 27.44 -12.92
N VAL A 351 -4.03 28.03 -12.37
CA VAL A 351 -3.69 27.87 -10.94
C VAL A 351 -4.59 28.77 -10.11
N GLN A 352 -5.40 28.19 -9.25
CA GLN A 352 -6.29 28.91 -8.32
C GLN A 352 -5.60 29.21 -6.99
N THR A 353 -4.68 28.33 -6.56
CA THR A 353 -3.80 28.52 -5.39
C THR A 353 -2.62 27.55 -5.48
N GLY A 354 -1.52 27.85 -4.79
CA GLY A 354 -0.29 27.07 -4.84
C GLY A 354 0.48 27.24 -6.16
N GLY A 355 0.98 26.15 -6.69
CA GLY A 355 1.61 26.07 -8.01
C GLY A 355 3.13 26.16 -8.03
N ASN A 356 3.76 26.64 -6.98
CA ASN A 356 5.22 26.73 -6.86
C ASN A 356 5.68 26.21 -5.50
N ARG A 357 6.92 25.74 -5.40
CA ARG A 357 7.51 25.39 -4.11
C ARG A 357 7.43 26.57 -3.14
N LEU A 358 7.31 26.24 -1.85
CA LEU A 358 7.33 27.29 -0.83
C LEU A 358 8.76 27.80 -0.62
N GLU A 359 8.86 29.11 -0.45
CA GLU A 359 10.09 29.81 -0.11
C GLU A 359 9.90 30.64 1.16
N GLY A 360 11.00 31.10 1.76
CA GLY A 360 10.96 31.89 2.98
C GLY A 360 10.66 31.06 4.22
N ARG A 361 9.85 31.60 5.14
CA ARG A 361 9.60 31.00 6.45
C ARG A 361 8.13 30.75 6.71
N SER A 362 7.87 29.66 7.43
CA SER A 362 6.51 29.27 7.87
C SER A 362 5.87 30.33 8.76
N GLU A 363 4.62 30.68 8.48
CA GLU A 363 3.78 31.51 9.38
C GLU A 363 3.46 30.77 10.69
N LEU A 364 3.53 29.44 10.70
CA LEU A 364 3.16 28.61 11.85
C LEU A 364 4.26 28.59 12.93
N ASP A 365 5.53 28.41 12.51
CA ASP A 365 6.61 28.06 13.45
C ASP A 365 8.01 28.48 12.97
N ASP A 366 8.08 29.40 12.04
CA ASP A 366 9.34 29.95 11.50
C ASP A 366 10.25 28.92 10.80
N THR A 367 9.72 27.73 10.42
CA THR A 367 10.45 26.75 9.63
C THR A 367 10.93 27.35 8.30
N ASP A 368 12.20 27.15 7.97
CA ASP A 368 12.80 27.61 6.72
C ASP A 368 12.48 26.64 5.57
N PHE A 369 11.55 27.02 4.71
CA PHE A 369 11.09 26.18 3.60
C PHE A 369 12.17 25.93 2.52
N SER A 370 13.19 26.79 2.43
CA SER A 370 14.28 26.62 1.46
C SER A 370 15.13 25.38 1.71
N LYS A 371 15.13 24.86 2.95
CA LYS A 371 15.91 23.69 3.36
C LYS A 371 15.22 22.35 3.09
N GLY A 372 13.89 22.37 2.97
CA GLY A 372 13.09 21.17 2.75
C GLY A 372 12.37 21.15 1.40
N TYR A 373 11.60 20.09 1.16
CA TYR A 373 10.91 19.86 -0.10
C TYR A 373 9.44 20.27 -0.04
N TYR A 374 9.18 21.50 0.40
CA TYR A 374 7.84 22.01 0.65
C TYR A 374 7.14 22.47 -0.62
N PHE A 375 6.00 21.86 -0.91
CA PHE A 375 5.12 22.25 -2.00
C PHE A 375 3.70 22.42 -1.47
N PRO A 376 3.02 23.56 -1.73
CA PRO A 376 1.73 23.86 -1.13
C PRO A 376 0.59 23.06 -1.77
N PRO A 377 -0.58 22.96 -1.09
CA PRO A 377 -1.80 22.50 -1.71
C PRO A 377 -2.09 23.30 -2.98
N THR A 378 -2.16 22.61 -4.11
CA THR A 378 -2.29 23.24 -5.44
C THR A 378 -3.58 22.81 -6.10
N ILE A 379 -4.34 23.79 -6.59
CA ILE A 379 -5.61 23.59 -7.30
C ILE A 379 -5.48 24.13 -8.72
N LEU A 380 -5.63 23.24 -9.69
CA LEU A 380 -5.67 23.56 -11.11
C LEU A 380 -7.12 23.49 -11.60
N ALA A 381 -7.69 24.62 -12.01
CA ALA A 381 -9.08 24.70 -12.41
C ALA A 381 -9.34 25.89 -13.34
N TYR A 382 -10.28 25.75 -14.27
CA TYR A 382 -10.80 26.87 -15.03
C TYR A 382 -11.96 27.54 -14.30
N ASN A 383 -12.18 28.84 -14.54
CA ASN A 383 -13.35 29.54 -14.00
C ASN A 383 -14.67 29.07 -14.60
N LYS A 384 -14.63 28.44 -15.78
CA LYS A 384 -15.80 27.87 -16.46
C LYS A 384 -15.82 26.35 -16.28
N PRO A 385 -16.86 25.75 -15.70
CA PRO A 385 -16.97 24.31 -15.50
C PRO A 385 -16.94 23.49 -16.80
N THR A 386 -17.32 24.11 -17.92
CA THR A 386 -17.35 23.49 -19.25
C THR A 386 -15.99 23.51 -19.96
N ASP A 387 -15.02 24.26 -19.49
CA ASP A 387 -13.67 24.26 -20.06
C ASP A 387 -12.90 23.03 -19.57
N ARG A 388 -12.51 22.20 -20.51
CA ARG A 388 -11.85 20.91 -20.26
C ARG A 388 -10.51 20.78 -20.96
N SER A 389 -9.89 21.88 -21.30
CA SER A 389 -8.58 21.88 -21.96
C SER A 389 -7.53 21.15 -21.14
N ILE A 390 -7.66 21.17 -19.79
CA ILE A 390 -6.78 20.45 -18.85
C ILE A 390 -6.76 18.93 -19.05
N LEU A 391 -7.79 18.33 -19.63
CA LEU A 391 -7.83 16.88 -19.90
C LEU A 391 -6.73 16.44 -20.89
N LYS A 392 -6.11 17.39 -21.59
CA LYS A 392 -4.97 17.15 -22.50
C LYS A 392 -3.63 17.20 -21.78
N ALA A 393 -3.56 17.82 -20.60
CA ALA A 393 -2.32 17.96 -19.82
C ALA A 393 -1.91 16.63 -19.18
N ARG A 394 -0.61 16.43 -19.00
CA ARG A 394 -0.05 15.24 -18.32
C ARG A 394 -0.62 15.10 -16.91
N ILE A 395 -0.83 16.21 -16.21
CA ILE A 395 -1.36 16.21 -14.84
C ILE A 395 -2.75 15.54 -14.72
N TRP A 396 -3.55 15.46 -15.79
CA TRP A 396 -4.82 14.73 -15.80
C TRP A 396 -4.61 13.22 -15.88
N ARG A 397 -3.56 12.77 -16.58
CA ARG A 397 -3.27 11.37 -16.93
C ARG A 397 -2.28 10.72 -15.98
N GLU A 398 -1.21 11.42 -15.64
CA GLU A 398 -0.09 10.90 -14.86
C GLU A 398 -0.31 11.10 -13.36
N GLU A 399 0.22 10.17 -12.56
CA GLU A 399 0.22 10.27 -11.11
C GLU A 399 1.33 11.24 -10.67
N ALA A 400 0.94 12.44 -10.22
CA ALA A 400 1.90 13.43 -9.71
C ALA A 400 2.53 13.02 -8.38
N PHE A 401 1.80 12.24 -7.56
CA PHE A 401 2.19 11.82 -6.23
C PHE A 401 2.62 13.01 -5.34
N GLY A 402 1.79 14.06 -5.36
CA GLY A 402 1.99 15.32 -4.67
C GLY A 402 0.66 16.06 -4.44
N PRO A 403 0.67 17.19 -3.72
CA PRO A 403 -0.54 17.87 -3.25
C PRO A 403 -1.19 18.73 -4.36
N VAL A 404 -1.45 18.12 -5.52
CA VAL A 404 -2.00 18.79 -6.71
C VAL A 404 -3.30 18.13 -7.14
N VAL A 405 -4.35 18.92 -7.26
CA VAL A 405 -5.65 18.48 -7.76
C VAL A 405 -6.07 19.23 -9.01
N VAL A 406 -6.77 18.53 -9.89
CA VAL A 406 -7.44 19.10 -11.07
C VAL A 406 -8.93 19.13 -10.82
N VAL A 407 -9.61 20.26 -11.01
CA VAL A 407 -11.05 20.41 -10.84
C VAL A 407 -11.71 20.64 -12.21
N VAL A 408 -12.68 19.80 -12.56
CA VAL A 408 -13.46 19.91 -13.80
C VAL A 408 -14.96 19.82 -13.50
N GLY A 409 -15.78 20.40 -14.39
CA GLY A 409 -17.22 20.34 -14.27
C GLY A 409 -17.86 19.16 -15.01
N PHE A 410 -19.08 18.78 -14.62
CA PHE A 410 -19.94 17.86 -15.36
C PHE A 410 -21.40 18.29 -15.24
N SER A 411 -22.26 17.84 -16.17
CA SER A 411 -23.69 18.16 -16.20
C SER A 411 -24.60 16.95 -16.11
N THR A 412 -24.20 15.77 -16.60
CA THR A 412 -25.01 14.54 -16.56
C THR A 412 -24.31 13.38 -15.88
N GLU A 413 -25.08 12.36 -15.48
CA GLU A 413 -24.56 11.17 -14.81
C GLU A 413 -23.66 10.36 -15.77
N GLU A 414 -24.01 10.28 -17.06
CA GLU A 414 -23.21 9.62 -18.08
C GLU A 414 -21.84 10.29 -18.23
N GLU A 415 -21.84 11.60 -18.32
CA GLU A 415 -20.62 12.40 -18.48
C GLU A 415 -19.67 12.24 -17.28
N VAL A 416 -20.18 12.20 -16.05
CA VAL A 416 -19.32 12.04 -14.89
C VAL A 416 -18.70 10.64 -14.81
N ILE A 417 -19.42 9.60 -15.28
CA ILE A 417 -18.88 8.25 -15.38
C ILE A 417 -17.74 8.18 -16.40
N GLU A 418 -17.93 8.81 -17.57
CA GLU A 418 -16.88 8.90 -18.60
C GLU A 418 -15.63 9.60 -18.05
N LEU A 419 -15.78 10.75 -17.40
CA LEU A 419 -14.67 11.49 -16.79
C LEU A 419 -14.00 10.71 -15.67
N ALA A 420 -14.76 10.03 -14.82
CA ALA A 420 -14.22 9.22 -13.74
C ALA A 420 -13.36 8.08 -14.27
N ASN A 421 -13.79 7.42 -15.35
CA ASN A 421 -13.11 6.29 -15.97
C ASN A 421 -11.99 6.68 -16.94
N ASP A 422 -11.83 7.98 -17.25
CA ASP A 422 -10.80 8.51 -18.16
C ASP A 422 -9.41 8.47 -17.55
N SER A 423 -8.93 7.29 -17.25
CA SER A 423 -7.60 7.01 -16.68
C SER A 423 -7.18 5.57 -16.95
N GLU A 424 -5.90 5.32 -17.08
CA GLU A 424 -5.34 3.96 -17.07
C GLU A 424 -5.35 3.33 -15.67
N PHE A 425 -5.51 4.14 -14.63
CA PHE A 425 -5.59 3.72 -13.24
C PHE A 425 -7.02 3.44 -12.81
N GLY A 426 -7.18 2.56 -11.82
CA GLY A 426 -8.46 2.20 -11.24
C GLY A 426 -8.30 1.65 -9.82
N LEU A 427 -7.50 2.32 -8.95
CA LEU A 427 -7.31 1.87 -7.58
C LEU A 427 -8.47 2.29 -6.68
N GLY A 428 -8.73 3.59 -6.57
CA GLY A 428 -9.77 4.13 -5.72
C GLY A 428 -10.59 5.22 -6.40
N ALA A 429 -11.81 5.45 -5.91
CA ALA A 429 -12.71 6.53 -6.31
C ALA A 429 -13.56 6.97 -5.12
N ALA A 430 -14.11 8.20 -5.17
CA ALA A 430 -15.08 8.67 -4.20
C ALA A 430 -16.26 9.37 -4.83
N ILE A 431 -17.44 9.30 -4.18
CA ILE A 431 -18.70 9.90 -4.62
C ILE A 431 -19.32 10.65 -3.44
N TRP A 432 -19.74 11.88 -3.68
CA TRP A 432 -20.47 12.69 -2.72
C TRP A 432 -21.87 13.02 -3.25
N THR A 433 -22.89 12.46 -2.61
CA THR A 433 -24.32 12.63 -2.91
C THR A 433 -25.18 12.29 -1.69
N ARG A 434 -26.39 12.81 -1.61
CA ARG A 434 -27.40 12.37 -0.62
C ARG A 434 -28.36 11.33 -1.20
N ASP A 435 -28.34 11.14 -2.52
CA ASP A 435 -29.16 10.14 -3.21
C ASP A 435 -28.45 8.78 -3.18
N LEU A 436 -28.96 7.88 -2.34
CA LEU A 436 -28.43 6.53 -2.19
C LEU A 436 -28.55 5.72 -3.51
N ALA A 437 -29.64 5.88 -4.25
CA ALA A 437 -29.84 5.18 -5.51
C ALA A 437 -28.80 5.63 -6.56
N GLN A 438 -28.51 6.93 -6.63
CA GLN A 438 -27.45 7.47 -7.48
C GLN A 438 -26.08 6.96 -7.05
N ALA A 439 -25.79 6.92 -5.74
CA ALA A 439 -24.54 6.39 -5.23
C ALA A 439 -24.29 4.95 -5.70
N PHE A 440 -25.30 4.08 -5.62
CA PHE A 440 -25.19 2.68 -6.11
C PHE A 440 -25.00 2.63 -7.63
N ARG A 441 -25.85 3.29 -8.43
CA ARG A 441 -25.73 3.26 -9.89
C ARG A 441 -24.37 3.73 -10.40
N VAL A 442 -23.85 4.81 -9.80
CA VAL A 442 -22.57 5.39 -10.23
C VAL A 442 -21.40 4.55 -9.74
N SER A 443 -21.45 4.04 -8.50
CA SER A 443 -20.38 3.19 -7.98
C SER A 443 -20.19 1.89 -8.77
N GLU A 444 -21.27 1.29 -9.29
CA GLU A 444 -21.19 0.10 -10.14
C GLU A 444 -20.52 0.34 -11.49
N GLN A 445 -20.52 1.60 -11.98
CA GLN A 445 -19.99 1.96 -13.29
C GLN A 445 -18.61 2.60 -13.25
N ILE A 446 -18.08 2.90 -12.06
CA ILE A 446 -16.71 3.42 -11.91
C ILE A 446 -15.71 2.26 -11.85
N ASP A 447 -14.74 2.27 -12.77
CA ASP A 447 -13.66 1.28 -12.89
C ASP A 447 -12.59 1.47 -11.79
N ALA A 448 -12.97 1.27 -10.52
CA ALA A 448 -12.09 1.33 -9.37
C ALA A 448 -12.29 0.13 -8.47
N GLY A 449 -11.20 -0.39 -7.88
CA GLY A 449 -11.28 -1.50 -6.95
C GLY A 449 -11.88 -1.12 -5.60
N ILE A 450 -11.85 0.18 -5.26
CA ILE A 450 -12.43 0.72 -4.04
C ILE A 450 -13.24 1.98 -4.38
N VAL A 451 -14.50 2.01 -4.00
CA VAL A 451 -15.35 3.20 -4.14
C VAL A 451 -15.88 3.61 -2.77
N TRP A 452 -15.57 4.82 -2.35
CA TRP A 452 -16.09 5.42 -1.13
C TRP A 452 -17.28 6.34 -1.43
N VAL A 453 -18.31 6.26 -0.62
CA VAL A 453 -19.46 7.17 -0.70
C VAL A 453 -19.50 8.04 0.56
N ASN A 454 -19.50 9.36 0.37
CA ASN A 454 -19.50 10.37 1.44
C ASN A 454 -18.36 10.21 2.47
N THR A 455 -17.24 9.65 2.04
CA THR A 455 -16.01 9.48 2.81
C THR A 455 -14.82 9.28 1.87
N HIS A 456 -13.59 9.19 2.42
CA HIS A 456 -12.37 8.85 1.68
C HIS A 456 -11.33 8.19 2.59
N HIS A 457 -10.37 7.44 2.02
CA HIS A 457 -9.25 6.79 2.74
C HIS A 457 -9.65 5.85 3.88
N ARG A 458 -10.89 5.35 3.91
CA ARG A 458 -11.26 4.33 4.89
C ARG A 458 -10.60 3.02 4.51
N ASN A 459 -9.72 2.55 5.37
CA ASN A 459 -8.93 1.33 5.20
C ASN A 459 -9.13 0.44 6.43
N ASP A 460 -9.73 -0.72 6.21
CA ASP A 460 -10.01 -1.72 7.25
C ASP A 460 -9.28 -3.02 6.91
N PRO A 461 -8.65 -3.70 7.88
CA PRO A 461 -7.94 -4.95 7.63
C PRO A 461 -8.81 -6.07 7.04
N SER A 462 -10.13 -6.02 7.19
CA SER A 462 -11.06 -7.00 6.61
C SER A 462 -11.51 -6.66 5.20
N SER A 463 -11.34 -5.40 4.76
CA SER A 463 -11.82 -4.92 3.45
C SER A 463 -10.75 -5.11 2.38
N PRO A 464 -11.02 -5.84 1.30
CA PRO A 464 -10.09 -5.99 0.19
C PRO A 464 -9.61 -4.64 -0.34
N TRP A 465 -8.33 -4.58 -0.71
CA TRP A 465 -7.68 -3.40 -1.25
C TRP A 465 -6.90 -3.78 -2.50
N GLY A 466 -7.27 -3.25 -3.66
CA GLY A 466 -6.63 -3.56 -4.93
C GLY A 466 -7.25 -2.78 -6.08
N GLY A 467 -6.56 -2.73 -7.21
CA GLY A 467 -6.99 -2.02 -8.40
C GLY A 467 -7.90 -2.83 -9.32
N ALA A 468 -8.89 -2.18 -9.92
CA ALA A 468 -9.71 -2.77 -10.99
C ALA A 468 -9.01 -2.77 -12.35
N LYS A 469 -8.05 -1.85 -12.57
CA LYS A 469 -7.26 -1.73 -13.80
C LYS A 469 -5.81 -2.14 -13.57
N SER A 470 -5.19 -2.78 -14.56
CA SER A 470 -3.84 -3.36 -14.47
C SER A 470 -2.73 -2.36 -14.15
N SER A 471 -2.86 -1.08 -14.52
CA SER A 471 -1.88 -0.05 -14.16
C SER A 471 -1.89 0.30 -12.66
N SER A 472 -2.97 -0.07 -11.95
CA SER A 472 -3.07 0.03 -10.49
C SER A 472 -2.72 -1.23 -9.74
N GLY A 473 -2.45 -2.34 -10.46
CA GLY A 473 -1.92 -3.54 -9.83
C GLY A 473 -2.58 -4.85 -10.23
N VAL A 474 -2.22 -5.88 -9.48
CA VAL A 474 -2.66 -7.27 -9.65
C VAL A 474 -2.79 -7.92 -8.27
N GLY A 475 -3.88 -8.64 -8.03
CA GLY A 475 -4.20 -9.19 -6.71
C GLY A 475 -4.78 -8.12 -5.78
N SER A 476 -4.84 -8.43 -4.50
CA SER A 476 -5.33 -7.51 -3.47
C SER A 476 -4.61 -7.69 -2.14
N GLU A 477 -4.59 -6.62 -1.35
CA GLU A 477 -4.22 -6.62 0.06
C GLU A 477 -5.47 -6.66 0.95
N ASN A 478 -5.28 -6.86 2.24
CA ASN A 478 -6.32 -6.97 3.26
C ASN A 478 -7.28 -8.15 3.06
N GLY A 479 -8.15 -8.35 4.03
CA GLY A 479 -9.16 -9.40 4.01
C GLY A 479 -8.58 -10.81 4.00
N ILE A 480 -9.48 -11.75 3.80
CA ILE A 480 -9.13 -13.16 3.68
C ILE A 480 -8.35 -13.44 2.39
N ASP A 481 -8.57 -12.64 1.34
CA ASP A 481 -7.91 -12.80 0.05
C ASP A 481 -6.40 -12.58 0.14
N ALA A 482 -5.96 -11.60 0.92
CA ALA A 482 -4.54 -11.39 1.18
C ALA A 482 -3.91 -12.61 1.89
N TYR A 483 -4.58 -13.18 2.90
CA TYR A 483 -4.12 -14.39 3.56
C TYR A 483 -4.08 -15.58 2.56
N HIS A 484 -5.08 -15.74 1.72
CA HIS A 484 -5.13 -16.75 0.67
C HIS A 484 -4.02 -16.57 -0.37
N ALA A 485 -3.67 -15.33 -0.72
CA ALA A 485 -2.58 -15.02 -1.63
C ALA A 485 -1.21 -15.45 -1.12
N TYR A 486 -1.03 -15.61 0.20
CA TYR A 486 0.18 -16.14 0.83
C TYR A 486 0.15 -17.66 1.08
N THR A 487 -0.86 -18.35 0.57
CA THR A 487 -1.02 -19.81 0.72
C THR A 487 -1.20 -20.50 -0.63
N THR A 488 -1.04 -21.81 -0.61
CA THR A 488 -1.50 -22.71 -1.69
C THR A 488 -2.47 -23.72 -1.14
N THR A 489 -3.45 -24.14 -1.95
CA THR A 489 -4.41 -25.15 -1.58
C THR A 489 -3.84 -26.53 -1.80
N LYS A 490 -4.01 -27.42 -0.83
CA LYS A 490 -3.75 -28.86 -0.95
C LYS A 490 -5.04 -29.61 -0.76
N SER A 491 -5.43 -30.40 -1.77
CA SER A 491 -6.52 -31.37 -1.66
C SER A 491 -5.97 -32.70 -1.15
N THR A 492 -6.61 -33.26 -0.14
CA THR A 492 -6.32 -34.61 0.38
C THR A 492 -7.57 -35.45 0.27
N ILE A 493 -7.48 -36.51 -0.55
CA ILE A 493 -8.59 -37.44 -0.80
C ILE A 493 -8.28 -38.77 -0.11
N ILE A 494 -9.16 -39.18 0.78
CA ILE A 494 -9.03 -40.40 1.54
C ILE A 494 -10.15 -41.35 1.10
N ASN A 495 -9.78 -42.54 0.61
CA ASN A 495 -10.71 -43.61 0.40
C ASN A 495 -10.90 -44.37 1.73
N TYR A 496 -12.14 -44.43 2.24
CA TYR A 496 -12.50 -45.13 3.46
C TYR A 496 -13.36 -46.38 3.20
N ALA A 497 -13.37 -46.90 1.96
CA ALA A 497 -13.97 -48.16 1.61
C ALA A 497 -13.26 -49.34 2.30
N SER A 498 -13.90 -50.49 2.41
CA SER A 498 -13.25 -51.71 2.91
C SER A 498 -12.13 -52.16 1.97
N ALA A 499 -11.21 -52.99 2.47
CA ALA A 499 -10.14 -53.54 1.65
C ALA A 499 -10.66 -54.36 0.45
N GLU A 500 -11.80 -55.08 0.64
CA GLU A 500 -12.45 -55.84 -0.40
C GLU A 500 -13.07 -54.94 -1.48
N GLU A 501 -13.72 -53.85 -1.09
CA GLU A 501 -14.28 -52.88 -2.03
C GLU A 501 -13.15 -52.19 -2.83
N MET A 502 -12.07 -51.81 -2.16
CA MET A 502 -10.91 -51.22 -2.83
C MET A 502 -10.23 -52.19 -3.82
N ALA A 503 -10.13 -53.49 -3.44
CA ALA A 503 -9.58 -54.53 -4.31
C ALA A 503 -10.49 -54.85 -5.51
N ALA A 504 -11.79 -54.63 -5.39
CA ALA A 504 -12.77 -54.83 -6.46
C ALA A 504 -12.67 -53.72 -7.55
N GLU A 505 -12.05 -52.57 -7.26
CA GLU A 505 -11.83 -51.47 -8.19
C GLU A 505 -10.58 -51.71 -9.10
N ASP A 506 -10.46 -52.90 -9.69
CA ASP A 506 -9.36 -53.22 -10.58
C ASP A 506 -9.69 -52.82 -12.01
N TRP A 507 -9.13 -51.70 -12.46
CA TRP A 507 -9.25 -51.16 -13.83
C TRP A 507 -8.71 -52.10 -14.89
N PHE A 508 -7.64 -52.83 -14.59
CA PHE A 508 -6.92 -53.69 -15.55
C PHE A 508 -7.40 -55.14 -15.55
N LYS A 509 -8.38 -55.45 -14.71
CA LYS A 509 -8.99 -56.81 -14.69
C LYS A 509 -9.72 -57.05 -16.00
N GLU A 510 -9.44 -58.21 -16.66
CA GLU A 510 -10.14 -58.63 -17.87
C GLU A 510 -11.67 -58.66 -17.68
N GLY A 511 -12.38 -57.94 -18.57
CA GLY A 511 -13.84 -57.80 -18.46
C GLY A 511 -14.34 -56.79 -17.42
N ALA A 512 -13.48 -55.97 -16.82
CA ALA A 512 -13.87 -54.90 -15.91
C ALA A 512 -14.83 -53.89 -16.56
N ARG A 513 -15.99 -53.65 -15.96
CA ARG A 513 -16.99 -52.67 -16.43
C ARG A 513 -17.04 -51.40 -15.60
N SER A 514 -16.31 -51.36 -14.48
CA SER A 514 -16.29 -50.20 -13.61
C SER A 514 -15.31 -49.14 -14.11
N VAL A 515 -15.79 -47.92 -14.29
CA VAL A 515 -14.96 -46.76 -14.66
C VAL A 515 -14.58 -46.06 -13.36
N ARG A 516 -13.26 -45.97 -13.10
CA ARG A 516 -12.72 -45.30 -11.91
C ARG A 516 -12.70 -43.78 -12.03
N TYR A 517 -13.17 -43.26 -13.14
CA TYR A 517 -13.31 -41.82 -13.37
C TYR A 517 -14.72 -41.37 -12.95
N GLY A 518 -14.79 -40.66 -11.82
CA GLY A 518 -16.05 -40.15 -11.33
C GLY A 518 -15.82 -38.87 -10.52
#